data_b127329af25904b5c950eaa3d1dd1aa3
#
_entry.id   b127329af25904b5c950eaa3d1dd1aa3
#
_cell.length_a   1.000
_cell.length_b   1.000
_cell.length_c   1.000
_cell.angle_alpha   90.00
_cell.angle_beta   90.00
_cell.angle_gamma   90.00
#
_symmetry.space_group_name_H-M   'P 1'
#
loop_
_entity.id
_entity.type
_entity.pdbx_description
1 polymer ?
#
loop_
_entity_poly.entity_id
_entity_poly.type
_entity_poly.pdbx_seq_one_letter_code
_entity_poly.pdbx_strand_id
1 'polypeptide(L)'
;DIKTYGNYMYVGTEANRADPDTLAETGQVYKLPQGIQVVDLTNPENASLVYEWDGVVQSHNIMEADGYLYVIGSNQQWSHDGEQQSWGLDDLIILDLESNPSMPIKVGGWSGEYLHDVCIKNDILYGCGIYSESIIAFDISDKFNPQLITQWYGIPSSHACWISDDGNTLFSASET
;
A
#
# COMPACT_ATOMS: atom_id res chain seq x y z
N ASP A 1 0.91 -7.77 -1.12
CA ASP A 1 2.36 -7.74 -0.94
C ASP A 1 2.73 -8.08 0.52
N ILE A 2 4.03 -8.33 0.81
CA ILE A 2 4.52 -8.74 2.13
C ILE A 2 5.77 -7.93 2.46
N LYS A 3 5.82 -7.39 3.69
CA LYS A 3 7.00 -6.74 4.26
C LYS A 3 7.26 -7.22 5.68
N THR A 4 8.46 -7.02 6.19
CA THR A 4 8.84 -7.39 7.56
C THR A 4 9.49 -6.22 8.28
N TYR A 5 9.20 -6.10 9.58
CA TYR A 5 9.89 -5.20 10.50
C TYR A 5 10.05 -5.88 11.87
N GLY A 6 11.27 -5.95 12.37
CA GLY A 6 11.58 -6.72 13.59
C GLY A 6 11.19 -8.20 13.42
N ASN A 7 10.40 -8.70 14.37
CA ASN A 7 9.88 -10.07 14.34
C ASN A 7 8.46 -10.17 13.76
N TYR A 8 7.99 -9.18 13.02
CA TYR A 8 6.65 -9.17 12.47
C TYR A 8 6.66 -9.14 10.95
N MET A 9 5.66 -9.80 10.37
CA MET A 9 5.36 -9.77 8.94
C MET A 9 4.02 -9.05 8.74
N TYR A 10 3.99 -8.14 7.79
CA TYR A 10 2.80 -7.40 7.37
C TYR A 10 2.39 -7.90 6.01
N VAL A 11 1.12 -8.27 5.88
CA VAL A 11 0.55 -8.80 4.64
C VAL A 11 -0.55 -7.86 4.18
N GLY A 12 -0.33 -7.19 3.07
CA GLY A 12 -1.34 -6.40 2.37
C GLY A 12 -2.28 -7.33 1.61
N THR A 13 -3.56 -7.09 1.72
CA THR A 13 -4.59 -7.89 1.06
C THR A 13 -5.23 -7.09 -0.05
N GLU A 14 -5.09 -7.56 -1.28
CA GLU A 14 -5.90 -7.10 -2.39
C GLU A 14 -7.19 -7.94 -2.40
N ALA A 15 -8.19 -7.45 -1.69
CA ALA A 15 -9.46 -8.13 -1.59
C ALA A 15 -10.24 -7.96 -2.90
N ASN A 16 -10.15 -8.94 -3.78
CA ASN A 16 -11.24 -9.14 -4.73
C ASN A 16 -12.49 -9.40 -3.90
N ARG A 17 -13.48 -8.51 -3.95
CA ARG A 17 -14.80 -8.84 -3.43
C ARG A 17 -15.16 -10.20 -4.01
N ALA A 18 -15.56 -11.13 -3.13
CA ALA A 18 -16.12 -12.38 -3.58
C ALA A 18 -17.16 -12.03 -4.65
N ASP A 19 -16.90 -12.50 -5.87
CA ASP A 19 -17.84 -12.36 -6.96
C ASP A 19 -19.23 -12.78 -6.45
N PRO A 20 -20.26 -11.92 -6.54
CA PRO A 20 -21.60 -12.27 -6.11
C PRO A 20 -22.08 -13.61 -6.71
N ASP A 21 -21.61 -13.95 -7.91
CA ASP A 21 -21.92 -15.21 -8.58
C ASP A 21 -21.24 -16.40 -7.87
N THR A 22 -20.02 -16.26 -7.37
CA THR A 22 -19.34 -17.30 -6.57
C THR A 22 -20.05 -17.51 -5.24
N LEU A 23 -20.57 -16.45 -4.61
CA LEU A 23 -21.43 -16.55 -3.42
C LEU A 23 -22.75 -17.27 -3.70
N ALA A 24 -23.37 -17.00 -4.86
CA ALA A 24 -24.60 -17.65 -5.29
C ALA A 24 -24.41 -19.15 -5.61
N GLU A 25 -23.26 -19.51 -6.17
CA GLU A 25 -22.94 -20.89 -6.55
C GLU A 25 -22.52 -21.76 -5.36
N THR A 26 -21.74 -21.23 -4.43
CA THR A 26 -21.15 -22.02 -3.32
C THR A 26 -21.90 -21.93 -2.00
N GLY A 27 -22.74 -20.90 -1.80
CA GLY A 27 -23.44 -20.62 -0.55
C GLY A 27 -22.48 -20.32 0.63
N GLN A 28 -21.18 -20.17 0.38
CA GLN A 28 -20.18 -19.90 1.40
C GLN A 28 -19.81 -18.42 1.40
N VAL A 29 -20.06 -17.77 2.52
CA VAL A 29 -19.57 -16.41 2.79
C VAL A 29 -18.12 -16.56 3.29
N TYR A 30 -17.16 -16.40 2.40
CA TYR A 30 -15.77 -16.24 2.84
C TYR A 30 -15.62 -14.80 3.35
N LYS A 31 -15.40 -14.64 4.65
CA LYS A 31 -14.86 -13.38 5.16
C LYS A 31 -13.38 -13.35 4.74
N LEU A 32 -13.11 -12.68 3.62
CA LEU A 32 -11.73 -12.44 3.21
C LEU A 32 -11.05 -11.58 4.27
N PRO A 33 -9.77 -11.84 4.59
CA PRO A 33 -8.98 -10.91 5.38
C PRO A 33 -9.06 -9.53 4.72
N GLN A 34 -9.22 -8.50 5.53
CA GLN A 34 -9.27 -7.12 5.06
C GLN A 34 -8.11 -6.35 5.68
N GLY A 35 -7.68 -5.28 5.00
CA GLY A 35 -6.64 -4.42 5.53
C GLY A 35 -5.24 -5.06 5.54
N ILE A 36 -4.52 -4.84 6.61
CA ILE A 36 -3.15 -5.34 6.80
C ILE A 36 -3.15 -6.38 7.93
N GLN A 37 -2.74 -7.61 7.61
CA GLN A 37 -2.54 -8.66 8.60
C GLN A 37 -1.16 -8.54 9.20
N VAL A 38 -1.07 -8.64 10.53
CA VAL A 38 0.20 -8.64 11.28
C VAL A 38 0.43 -10.03 11.86
N VAL A 39 1.53 -10.65 11.45
CA VAL A 39 1.90 -12.01 11.83
C VAL A 39 3.16 -11.96 12.68
N ASP A 40 3.11 -12.58 13.86
CA ASP A 40 4.28 -12.75 14.74
C ASP A 40 5.17 -13.87 14.21
N LEU A 41 6.43 -13.55 13.94
CA LEU A 41 7.50 -14.43 13.48
C LEU A 41 8.55 -14.70 14.57
N THR A 42 8.30 -14.37 15.83
CA THR A 42 9.24 -14.65 16.95
C THR A 42 9.64 -16.13 16.98
N ASN A 43 8.69 -17.01 16.65
CA ASN A 43 8.97 -18.40 16.31
C ASN A 43 8.42 -18.71 14.91
N PRO A 44 9.25 -18.66 13.84
CA PRO A 44 8.78 -18.82 12.47
C PRO A 44 8.14 -20.19 12.19
N GLU A 45 8.49 -21.23 12.93
CA GLU A 45 7.86 -22.56 12.81
C GLU A 45 6.43 -22.58 13.34
N ASN A 46 6.06 -21.61 14.17
CA ASN A 46 4.74 -21.44 14.75
C ASN A 46 4.27 -19.98 14.59
N ALA A 47 4.42 -19.43 13.39
CA ALA A 47 3.95 -18.09 13.05
C ALA A 47 2.45 -17.96 13.31
N SER A 48 2.00 -16.83 13.85
CA SER A 48 0.60 -16.62 14.21
C SER A 48 0.12 -15.20 13.86
N LEU A 49 -1.11 -15.11 13.35
CA LEU A 49 -1.79 -13.83 13.18
C LEU A 49 -2.07 -13.22 14.56
N VAL A 50 -1.57 -12.01 14.80
CA VAL A 50 -1.71 -11.32 16.10
C VAL A 50 -2.58 -10.08 16.02
N TYR A 51 -2.70 -9.49 14.84
CA TYR A 51 -3.51 -8.29 14.62
C TYR A 51 -3.96 -8.17 13.17
N GLU A 52 -5.13 -7.56 12.95
CA GLU A 52 -5.62 -7.11 11.66
C GLU A 52 -5.86 -5.60 11.77
N TRP A 53 -5.10 -4.80 11.02
CA TRP A 53 -5.37 -3.38 10.90
C TRP A 53 -6.43 -3.18 9.83
N ASP A 54 -7.62 -2.74 10.24
CA ASP A 54 -8.84 -2.67 9.43
C ASP A 54 -9.14 -1.26 8.88
N GLY A 55 -8.14 -0.38 8.91
CA GLY A 55 -8.29 0.99 8.39
C GLY A 55 -8.47 1.09 6.88
N VAL A 56 -8.28 -0.01 6.14
CA VAL A 56 -8.58 -0.13 4.71
C VAL A 56 -9.27 -1.46 4.44
N VAL A 57 -10.03 -1.53 3.34
CA VAL A 57 -10.63 -2.80 2.88
C VAL A 57 -9.60 -3.62 2.11
N GLN A 58 -8.78 -2.95 1.32
CA GLN A 58 -7.72 -3.55 0.51
C GLN A 58 -6.48 -2.66 0.49
N SER A 59 -5.35 -3.25 0.09
CA SER A 59 -4.14 -2.54 -0.31
C SER A 59 -3.57 -3.23 -1.53
N HIS A 60 -3.27 -2.46 -2.58
CA HIS A 60 -2.62 -3.01 -3.77
C HIS A 60 -1.17 -3.35 -3.46
N ASN A 61 -0.47 -2.42 -2.83
CA ASN A 61 0.91 -2.64 -2.41
C ASN A 61 1.19 -2.04 -1.02
N ILE A 62 2.25 -2.54 -0.37
CA ILE A 62 2.80 -2.02 0.87
C ILE A 62 4.32 -1.92 0.76
N MET A 63 4.91 -0.89 1.37
CA MET A 63 6.36 -0.70 1.46
C MET A 63 6.76 -0.44 2.90
N GLU A 64 7.79 -1.10 3.40
CA GLU A 64 8.40 -0.79 4.70
C GLU A 64 9.67 0.01 4.48
N ALA A 65 9.82 1.11 5.21
CA ALA A 65 11.04 1.87 5.30
C ALA A 65 11.12 2.59 6.65
N ASP A 66 12.29 2.51 7.28
CA ASP A 66 12.65 3.24 8.51
C ASP A 66 11.62 3.11 9.64
N GLY A 67 11.06 1.91 9.84
CA GLY A 67 10.09 1.64 10.89
C GLY A 67 8.67 2.14 10.61
N TYR A 68 8.35 2.44 9.35
CA TYR A 68 7.01 2.80 8.90
C TYR A 68 6.55 1.90 7.77
N LEU A 69 5.25 1.62 7.75
CA LEU A 69 4.60 0.91 6.65
C LEU A 69 3.78 1.89 5.82
N TYR A 70 4.10 1.97 4.55
CA TYR A 70 3.39 2.78 3.57
C TYR A 70 2.41 1.88 2.82
N VAL A 71 1.12 2.20 2.93
CA VAL A 71 0.02 1.43 2.35
C VAL A 71 -0.56 2.23 1.20
N ILE A 72 -0.65 1.64 0.03
CA ILE A 72 -1.11 2.29 -1.20
C ILE A 72 -2.12 1.42 -1.96
N GLY A 73 -2.81 2.04 -2.92
CA GLY A 73 -3.82 1.36 -3.73
C GLY A 73 -5.05 0.94 -2.92
N SER A 74 -5.34 1.65 -1.83
CA SER A 74 -6.46 1.34 -0.92
C SER A 74 -7.73 2.12 -1.21
N ASN A 75 -7.65 3.23 -1.93
CA ASN A 75 -8.76 4.17 -2.09
C ASN A 75 -9.69 3.85 -3.27
N GLN A 76 -9.28 3.00 -4.19
CA GLN A 76 -10.05 2.74 -5.41
C GLN A 76 -10.38 1.25 -5.57
N GLN A 77 -11.59 0.97 -6.02
CA GLN A 77 -12.01 -0.34 -6.45
C GLN A 77 -12.78 -0.22 -7.77
N TRP A 78 -12.51 -1.13 -8.70
CA TRP A 78 -13.35 -1.33 -9.86
C TRP A 78 -14.61 -2.08 -9.44
N SER A 79 -15.78 -1.51 -9.71
CA SER A 79 -17.03 -2.26 -9.59
C SER A 79 -17.22 -3.19 -10.79
N HIS A 80 -18.03 -4.23 -10.63
CA HIS A 80 -18.32 -5.22 -11.70
C HIS A 80 -18.92 -4.58 -12.98
N ASP A 81 -19.52 -3.40 -12.87
CA ASP A 81 -20.05 -2.59 -13.96
C ASP A 81 -19.04 -1.62 -14.60
N GLY A 82 -17.78 -1.67 -14.16
CA GLY A 82 -16.68 -0.85 -14.69
C GLY A 82 -16.67 0.58 -14.14
N GLU A 83 -17.46 0.87 -13.13
CA GLU A 83 -17.39 2.16 -12.45
C GLU A 83 -16.33 2.16 -11.34
N GLN A 84 -15.50 3.18 -11.34
CA GLN A 84 -14.49 3.40 -10.30
C GLN A 84 -15.16 3.95 -9.03
N GLN A 85 -15.05 3.25 -7.93
CA GLN A 85 -15.53 3.70 -6.63
C GLN A 85 -14.36 4.17 -5.77
N SER A 86 -14.44 5.41 -5.28
CA SER A 86 -13.55 5.90 -4.22
C SER A 86 -14.19 5.65 -2.86
N TRP A 87 -13.41 5.13 -1.91
CA TRP A 87 -13.89 4.92 -0.54
C TRP A 87 -13.64 6.09 0.39
N GLY A 88 -13.11 7.21 -0.14
CA GLY A 88 -12.79 8.40 0.66
C GLY A 88 -11.62 8.19 1.63
N LEU A 89 -10.77 7.20 1.32
CA LEU A 89 -9.54 6.93 2.05
C LEU A 89 -8.38 7.76 1.46
N ASP A 90 -7.30 7.88 2.20
CA ASP A 90 -6.05 8.41 1.65
C ASP A 90 -5.48 7.45 0.60
N ASP A 91 -4.87 8.00 -0.46
CA ASP A 91 -4.19 7.24 -1.50
C ASP A 91 -2.81 6.74 -1.04
N LEU A 92 -2.20 7.45 -0.10
CA LEU A 92 -1.03 7.06 0.66
C LEU A 92 -1.39 7.05 2.15
N ILE A 93 -1.16 5.95 2.84
CA ILE A 93 -1.36 5.81 4.28
C ILE A 93 -0.03 5.42 4.92
N ILE A 94 0.32 6.04 6.05
CA ILE A 94 1.55 5.77 6.79
C ILE A 94 1.20 5.23 8.16
N LEU A 95 1.68 4.01 8.46
CA LEU A 95 1.52 3.35 9.75
C LEU A 95 2.86 3.35 10.50
N ASP A 96 2.84 3.67 11.78
CA ASP A 96 4.00 3.60 12.68
C ASP A 96 4.19 2.16 13.17
N LEU A 97 5.35 1.58 12.87
CA LEU A 97 5.78 0.27 13.34
C LEU A 97 6.75 0.35 14.51
N GLU A 98 7.46 1.49 14.69
CA GLU A 98 8.45 1.63 15.74
C GLU A 98 7.82 1.61 17.13
N SER A 99 6.71 2.35 17.31
CA SER A 99 6.06 2.47 18.62
C SER A 99 5.41 1.17 19.07
N ASN A 100 4.80 0.42 18.15
CA ASN A 100 4.21 -0.88 18.43
C ASN A 100 4.09 -1.74 17.16
N PRO A 101 5.09 -2.55 16.83
CA PRO A 101 5.09 -3.32 15.60
C PRO A 101 3.98 -4.41 15.56
N SER A 102 3.50 -4.88 16.72
CA SER A 102 2.42 -5.87 16.76
C SER A 102 1.03 -5.27 16.51
N MET A 103 0.88 -3.94 16.66
CA MET A 103 -0.40 -3.23 16.51
C MET A 103 -0.13 -1.83 15.93
N PRO A 104 0.23 -1.72 14.65
CA PRO A 104 0.58 -0.46 14.03
C PRO A 104 -0.60 0.52 14.02
N ILE A 105 -0.30 1.80 14.12
CA ILE A 105 -1.30 2.87 14.08
C ILE A 105 -1.04 3.81 12.91
N LYS A 106 -2.11 4.33 12.32
CA LYS A 106 -1.99 5.36 11.29
C LYS A 106 -1.49 6.66 11.91
N VAL A 107 -0.43 7.23 11.33
CA VAL A 107 0.16 8.50 11.76
C VAL A 107 0.06 9.58 10.69
N GLY A 108 0.00 9.22 9.43
CA GLY A 108 -0.10 10.18 8.34
C GLY A 108 -0.77 9.61 7.10
N GLY A 109 -0.92 10.48 6.10
CA GLY A 109 -1.48 10.11 4.82
C GLY A 109 -1.54 11.27 3.86
N TRP A 110 -1.84 10.95 2.59
CA TRP A 110 -2.05 11.93 1.54
C TRP A 110 -3.17 11.44 0.60
N SER A 111 -4.00 12.37 0.17
CA SER A 111 -5.08 12.11 -0.78
C SER A 111 -4.90 13.01 -2.01
N GLY A 112 -5.03 12.45 -3.17
CA GLY A 112 -4.96 13.21 -4.42
C GLY A 112 -5.05 12.34 -5.64
N GLU A 113 -4.40 11.19 -5.63
CA GLU A 113 -4.30 10.34 -6.80
C GLU A 113 -3.91 8.91 -6.41
N TYR A 114 -4.46 7.93 -7.12
CA TYR A 114 -4.14 6.52 -6.92
C TYR A 114 -2.65 6.25 -7.16
N LEU A 115 -1.99 5.67 -6.17
CA LEU A 115 -0.62 5.18 -6.26
C LEU A 115 -0.63 3.65 -6.43
N HIS A 116 -0.01 3.16 -7.51
CA HIS A 116 0.07 1.74 -7.82
C HIS A 116 1.24 1.06 -7.11
N ASP A 117 2.39 1.71 -7.13
CA ASP A 117 3.61 1.26 -6.46
C ASP A 117 4.39 2.45 -5.89
N VAL A 118 5.29 2.19 -4.95
CA VAL A 118 6.17 3.22 -4.37
C VAL A 118 7.58 2.68 -4.15
N CYS A 119 8.57 3.56 -4.27
CA CYS A 119 9.91 3.34 -3.75
C CYS A 119 10.36 4.52 -2.89
N ILE A 120 11.21 4.25 -1.88
CA ILE A 120 11.59 5.22 -0.87
C ILE A 120 13.11 5.27 -0.74
N LYS A 121 13.65 6.49 -0.67
CA LYS A 121 15.07 6.75 -0.39
C LYS A 121 15.27 8.11 0.24
N ASN A 122 16.03 8.20 1.35
CA ASN A 122 16.40 9.45 2.00
C ASN A 122 15.20 10.36 2.28
N ASP A 123 14.16 9.84 2.91
CA ASP A 123 12.91 10.55 3.20
C ASP A 123 12.17 11.11 1.97
N ILE A 124 12.49 10.61 0.78
CA ILE A 124 11.73 10.88 -0.44
C ILE A 124 11.00 9.60 -0.86
N LEU A 125 9.68 9.70 -0.99
CA LEU A 125 8.83 8.67 -1.57
C LEU A 125 8.52 9.03 -3.02
N TYR A 126 8.72 8.07 -3.92
CA TYR A 126 8.33 8.16 -5.32
C TYR A 126 7.16 7.21 -5.55
N GLY A 127 6.01 7.74 -5.96
CA GLY A 127 4.80 6.98 -6.22
C GLY A 127 4.51 6.86 -7.71
N CYS A 128 4.08 5.68 -8.12
CA CYS A 128 3.66 5.39 -9.50
C CYS A 128 2.17 5.69 -9.66
N GLY A 129 1.83 6.78 -10.33
CA GLY A 129 0.46 7.14 -10.71
C GLY A 129 0.08 6.46 -12.02
N ILE A 130 -0.38 5.19 -11.97
CA ILE A 130 -0.64 4.40 -13.17
C ILE A 130 -1.71 5.02 -14.07
N TYR A 131 -2.76 5.60 -13.45
CA TYR A 131 -3.87 6.21 -14.20
C TYR A 131 -3.55 7.63 -14.70
N SER A 132 -2.69 8.36 -13.98
CA SER A 132 -2.24 9.68 -14.39
C SER A 132 -1.00 9.66 -15.28
N GLU A 133 -0.47 8.46 -15.57
CA GLU A 133 0.75 8.29 -16.38
C GLU A 133 1.92 9.13 -15.84
N SER A 134 2.16 9.05 -14.52
CA SER A 134 3.11 9.92 -13.84
C SER A 134 3.93 9.20 -12.77
N ILE A 135 5.02 9.85 -12.38
CA ILE A 135 5.72 9.61 -11.10
C ILE A 135 5.54 10.83 -10.22
N ILE A 136 5.22 10.60 -8.96
CA ILE A 136 4.93 11.63 -7.97
C ILE A 136 5.96 11.52 -6.84
N ALA A 137 6.63 12.62 -6.50
CA ALA A 137 7.60 12.65 -5.41
C ALA A 137 7.05 13.39 -4.19
N PHE A 138 7.25 12.81 -3.02
CA PHE A 138 6.84 13.36 -1.73
C PHE A 138 8.04 13.46 -0.79
N ASP A 139 8.14 14.57 -0.06
CA ASP A 139 8.94 14.67 1.17
C ASP A 139 8.15 13.98 2.30
N ILE A 140 8.73 12.93 2.85
CA ILE A 140 8.17 12.15 3.95
C ILE A 140 9.04 12.25 5.21
N SER A 141 9.88 13.28 5.34
CA SER A 141 10.67 13.52 6.54
C SER A 141 9.78 13.75 7.77
N ASP A 142 8.62 14.41 7.58
CA ASP A 142 7.53 14.41 8.54
C ASP A 142 6.48 13.37 8.14
N LYS A 143 6.48 12.22 8.82
CA LYS A 143 5.57 11.10 8.56
C LYS A 143 4.10 11.44 8.82
N PHE A 144 3.84 12.45 9.67
CA PHE A 144 2.47 12.91 9.98
C PHE A 144 1.88 13.78 8.88
N ASN A 145 2.73 14.38 8.04
CA ASN A 145 2.31 15.36 7.05
C ASN A 145 3.16 15.30 5.77
N PRO A 146 3.05 14.22 4.99
CA PRO A 146 3.79 14.08 3.73
C PRO A 146 3.49 15.25 2.79
N GLN A 147 4.55 15.81 2.18
CA GLN A 147 4.45 16.97 1.32
C GLN A 147 4.72 16.61 -0.14
N LEU A 148 3.81 16.95 -1.04
CA LEU A 148 4.04 16.82 -2.48
C LEU A 148 5.19 17.75 -2.91
N ILE A 149 6.25 17.17 -3.49
CA ILE A 149 7.37 17.92 -4.06
C ILE A 149 7.09 18.26 -5.52
N THR A 150 6.81 17.24 -6.32
CA THR A 150 6.61 17.37 -7.77
C THR A 150 5.96 16.14 -8.36
N GLN A 151 5.48 16.28 -9.60
CA GLN A 151 4.91 15.20 -10.40
C GLN A 151 5.43 15.30 -11.82
N TRP A 152 5.92 14.20 -12.37
CA TRP A 152 6.39 14.09 -13.75
C TRP A 152 5.41 13.26 -14.56
N TYR A 153 4.82 13.86 -15.58
CA TYR A 153 3.85 13.23 -16.47
C TYR A 153 4.52 12.63 -17.72
N GLY A 154 3.76 11.83 -18.45
CA GLY A 154 4.20 11.24 -19.71
C GLY A 154 4.98 9.92 -19.53
N ILE A 155 4.69 9.21 -18.45
CA ILE A 155 5.20 7.87 -18.16
C ILE A 155 4.02 6.90 -18.29
N PRO A 156 3.76 6.36 -19.50
CA PRO A 156 2.55 5.57 -19.76
C PRO A 156 2.45 4.38 -18.81
N SER A 157 1.28 4.17 -18.23
CA SER A 157 1.01 3.04 -17.33
C SER A 157 2.11 2.86 -16.28
N SER A 158 2.52 3.94 -15.60
CA SER A 158 3.56 3.91 -14.56
C SER A 158 3.20 2.89 -13.49
N HIS A 159 3.82 1.69 -13.55
CA HIS A 159 3.44 0.54 -12.77
C HIS A 159 4.31 0.36 -11.54
N ALA A 160 5.63 0.36 -11.74
CA ALA A 160 6.58 0.15 -10.65
C ALA A 160 7.78 1.09 -10.77
N CYS A 161 8.42 1.39 -9.65
CA CYS A 161 9.62 2.20 -9.61
C CYS A 161 10.70 1.65 -8.68
N TRP A 162 11.94 2.02 -8.96
CA TRP A 162 13.08 1.72 -8.13
C TRP A 162 14.10 2.85 -8.17
N ILE A 163 14.70 3.17 -7.04
CA ILE A 163 15.76 4.17 -6.94
C ILE A 163 17.12 3.50 -6.81
N SER A 164 18.13 4.01 -7.51
CA SER A 164 19.50 3.50 -7.41
C SER A 164 20.08 3.67 -6.00
N ASP A 165 21.11 2.87 -5.68
CA ASP A 165 21.73 2.91 -4.35
C ASP A 165 22.34 4.26 -4.00
N ASP A 166 22.83 5.00 -4.99
CA ASP A 166 23.35 6.37 -4.82
C ASP A 166 22.26 7.46 -4.77
N GLY A 167 20.98 7.08 -4.99
CA GLY A 167 19.83 8.00 -4.97
C GLY A 167 19.73 8.93 -6.17
N ASN A 168 20.54 8.75 -7.21
CA ASN A 168 20.63 9.69 -8.33
C ASN A 168 19.82 9.27 -9.58
N THR A 169 19.35 8.02 -9.62
CA THR A 169 18.63 7.50 -10.78
C THR A 169 17.35 6.79 -10.33
N LEU A 170 16.22 7.24 -10.86
CA LEU A 170 14.93 6.58 -10.70
C LEU A 170 14.63 5.75 -11.96
N PHE A 171 14.35 4.47 -11.76
CA PHE A 171 13.88 3.56 -12.79
C PHE A 171 12.36 3.45 -12.67
N SER A 172 11.67 3.51 -13.79
CA SER A 172 10.23 3.27 -13.87
C SER A 172 9.94 2.18 -14.88
N ALA A 173 9.05 1.27 -14.51
CA ALA A 173 8.52 0.26 -15.41
C ALA A 173 7.07 0.58 -15.75
N SER A 174 6.70 0.38 -17.01
CA SER A 174 5.32 0.51 -17.50
C SER A 174 4.69 -0.86 -17.64
N GLU A 175 3.41 -0.95 -17.32
CA GLU A 175 2.58 -2.12 -17.61
C GLU A 175 1.91 -1.92 -18.98
N THR A 176 2.12 -2.86 -19.92
CA THR A 176 1.57 -2.80 -21.29
C THR A 176 0.72 -4.03 -21.60
#